data_c36f0fc3347773ee5eb071dbd33134b4
#
_entry.id   c36f0fc3347773ee5eb071dbd33134b4
#
_cell.length_a   1.000
_cell.length_b   1.000
_cell.length_c   1.000
_cell.angle_alpha   90.00
_cell.angle_beta   90.00
_cell.angle_gamma   90.00
#
_symmetry.space_group_name_H-M   'P 1'
#
loop_
_entity.id
_entity.type
_entity.pdbx_description
1 polymer ?
#
loop_
_entity_poly.entity_id
_entity_poly.type
_entity_poly.pdbx_seq_one_letter_code
_entity_poly.pdbx_strand_id
1 'polypeptide(L)'
;DVSAGNGLSWVLSEKKRSAENKIIAPRILAYTAFGQGAKKEIINKQDAIDWVNENAKNGADGIKFFGAAPEIMDAAIRENKRLGLRSCAHHSQTDVARWNVLNSARAGMTSMEHWYGLPEAMFENKTVQDFPLDYNYTNEQSRFENAGKLWRQAAAPHSEKWNKVMNELLALDFTLDPTFNIYEANRDLMRARRAEWHEDYTLPSLWRFYEPSRNSHGSYWFEWGTEQEIEWKHNYKLWMSFINEYKNRGGRVTAGSDNGFIYQTYGFGFIRELELLREAGFHPLEVIRSATLYGAQALGLEKDLGTVEQGKLADLVLVNANPLKNLQVLYGTGAIELDTNGEVKRTGGVAYTIKDGIIYDAKLLLKQVKQMVDDAKEKEKFKITQPGM
;
A
#
# COMPACT_ATOMS: atom_id res chain seq x y z
N ASP A 1 0.39 -5.73 10.21
CA ASP A 1 0.90 -4.54 9.51
C ASP A 1 2.43 -4.61 9.40
N VAL A 2 3.00 -3.95 8.40
CA VAL A 2 4.44 -3.89 8.12
C VAL A 2 4.91 -2.45 8.29
N SER A 3 5.92 -2.21 9.10
CA SER A 3 6.44 -0.86 9.35
C SER A 3 7.96 -0.81 9.13
N ALA A 4 8.44 0.18 8.35
CA ALA A 4 9.84 0.33 7.98
C ALA A 4 10.39 1.78 8.10
N GLY A 5 9.54 2.78 8.30
CA GLY A 5 9.93 4.20 8.16
C GLY A 5 10.74 4.78 9.32
N ASN A 6 10.56 4.31 10.54
CA ASN A 6 11.04 4.97 11.77
C ASN A 6 12.30 4.35 12.40
N GLY A 7 12.98 3.47 11.67
CA GLY A 7 14.14 2.74 12.18
C GLY A 7 13.77 1.51 13.02
N LEU A 8 14.59 0.47 12.91
CA LEU A 8 14.29 -0.86 13.45
C LEU A 8 14.01 -0.84 14.96
N SER A 9 14.81 -0.12 15.74
CA SER A 9 14.66 -0.07 17.20
C SER A 9 13.28 0.44 17.65
N TRP A 10 12.79 1.51 17.01
CA TRP A 10 11.47 2.05 17.28
C TRP A 10 10.37 1.06 16.88
N VAL A 11 10.47 0.47 15.69
CA VAL A 11 9.47 -0.49 15.19
C VAL A 11 9.40 -1.72 16.08
N LEU A 12 10.53 -2.24 16.56
CA LEU A 12 10.57 -3.35 17.53
C LEU A 12 9.93 -2.98 18.86
N SER A 13 10.12 -1.74 19.33
CA SER A 13 9.41 -1.26 20.52
C SER A 13 7.90 -1.25 20.32
N GLU A 14 7.42 -0.74 19.20
CA GLU A 14 5.97 -0.71 18.90
C GLU A 14 5.40 -2.13 18.67
N LYS A 15 6.14 -3.00 17.99
CA LYS A 15 5.81 -4.43 17.86
C LYS A 15 5.61 -5.07 19.25
N LYS A 16 6.54 -4.85 20.17
CA LYS A 16 6.43 -5.36 21.56
C LYS A 16 5.23 -4.76 22.29
N ARG A 17 5.03 -3.44 22.21
CA ARG A 17 3.88 -2.76 22.84
C ARG A 17 2.54 -3.28 22.30
N SER A 18 2.45 -3.52 20.98
CA SER A 18 1.26 -4.11 20.38
C SER A 18 1.04 -5.55 20.81
N ALA A 19 2.09 -6.37 20.87
CA ALA A 19 2.01 -7.78 21.32
C ALA A 19 1.61 -7.88 22.79
N GLU A 20 2.10 -6.98 23.65
CA GLU A 20 1.75 -6.89 25.06
C GLU A 20 0.42 -6.15 25.33
N ASN A 21 -0.29 -5.77 24.27
CA ASN A 21 -1.54 -5.00 24.32
C ASN A 21 -1.44 -3.68 25.13
N LYS A 22 -0.26 -3.07 25.14
CA LYS A 22 -0.02 -1.75 25.75
C LYS A 22 -0.46 -0.58 24.87
N ILE A 23 -0.72 -0.86 23.62
CA ILE A 23 -1.30 0.05 22.62
C ILE A 23 -2.37 -0.68 21.84
N ILE A 24 -3.38 0.07 21.39
CA ILE A 24 -4.38 -0.43 20.44
C ILE A 24 -3.77 -0.31 19.05
N ALA A 25 -3.28 -1.43 18.54
CA ALA A 25 -2.60 -1.50 17.24
C ALA A 25 -2.75 -2.91 16.64
N PRO A 26 -2.62 -3.06 15.32
CA PRO A 26 -2.57 -4.37 14.68
C PRO A 26 -1.31 -5.13 15.11
N ARG A 27 -1.23 -6.42 14.76
CA ARG A 27 0.02 -7.18 14.84
C ARG A 27 1.04 -6.52 13.92
N ILE A 28 2.22 -6.19 14.44
CA ILE A 28 3.27 -5.47 13.72
C ILE A 28 4.39 -6.43 13.35
N LEU A 29 4.77 -6.45 12.07
CA LEU A 29 6.01 -7.06 11.61
C LEU A 29 7.03 -5.95 11.40
N ALA A 30 8.18 -6.10 12.07
CA ALA A 30 9.22 -5.09 12.09
C ALA A 30 10.11 -5.23 10.84
N TYR A 31 9.84 -4.41 9.83
CA TYR A 31 10.73 -4.25 8.70
C TYR A 31 11.65 -3.04 8.92
N THR A 32 12.80 -3.06 8.26
CA THR A 32 13.71 -1.91 8.21
C THR A 32 13.96 -1.53 6.76
N ALA A 33 14.08 -0.24 6.48
CA ALA A 33 14.44 0.22 5.13
C ALA A 33 15.91 -0.11 4.85
N PHE A 34 16.20 -0.67 3.67
CA PHE A 34 17.55 -1.03 3.29
C PHE A 34 18.50 0.17 3.38
N GLY A 35 19.60 -0.02 4.09
CA GLY A 35 20.60 1.02 4.37
C GLY A 35 20.30 1.91 5.58
N GLN A 36 19.09 1.87 6.13
CA GLN A 36 18.73 2.68 7.30
C GLN A 36 19.55 2.25 8.53
N GLY A 37 20.13 3.23 9.22
CA GLY A 37 20.96 2.99 10.40
C GLY A 37 22.30 2.31 10.12
N ALA A 38 22.73 2.25 8.85
CA ALA A 38 24.05 1.72 8.49
C ALA A 38 25.16 2.53 9.13
N LYS A 39 26.12 1.85 9.77
CA LYS A 39 27.29 2.48 10.41
C LYS A 39 28.32 3.01 9.42
N LYS A 40 28.26 2.50 8.20
CA LYS A 40 29.08 2.91 7.04
C LYS A 40 28.23 2.85 5.78
N GLU A 41 28.64 3.55 4.75
CA GLU A 41 28.01 3.47 3.44
C GLU A 41 28.09 2.04 2.88
N ILE A 42 27.01 1.57 2.26
CA ILE A 42 26.91 0.27 1.62
C ILE A 42 27.36 0.44 0.17
N ILE A 43 28.60 0.13 -0.12
CA ILE A 43 29.22 0.37 -1.44
C ILE A 43 29.53 -0.90 -2.22
N ASN A 44 29.41 -2.07 -1.61
CA ASN A 44 29.69 -3.37 -2.25
C ASN A 44 28.79 -4.48 -1.69
N LYS A 45 28.86 -5.66 -2.30
CA LYS A 45 28.07 -6.84 -1.93
C LYS A 45 28.26 -7.27 -0.47
N GLN A 46 29.49 -7.24 0.02
CA GLN A 46 29.77 -7.68 1.39
C GLN A 46 29.17 -6.73 2.42
N ASP A 47 29.23 -5.43 2.18
CA ASP A 47 28.59 -4.43 3.06
C ASP A 47 27.07 -4.67 3.13
N ALA A 48 26.43 -5.02 1.98
CA ALA A 48 25.01 -5.32 1.93
C ALA A 48 24.69 -6.60 2.73
N ILE A 49 25.45 -7.65 2.56
CA ILE A 49 25.31 -8.92 3.31
C ILE A 49 25.47 -8.66 4.81
N ASP A 50 26.49 -7.95 5.21
CA ASP A 50 26.78 -7.64 6.62
C ASP A 50 25.64 -6.83 7.25
N TRP A 51 25.11 -5.83 6.52
CA TRP A 51 24.00 -5.02 6.98
C TRP A 51 22.72 -5.86 7.15
N VAL A 52 22.41 -6.74 6.21
CA VAL A 52 21.25 -7.66 6.30
C VAL A 52 21.38 -8.59 7.50
N ASN A 53 22.56 -9.19 7.71
CA ASN A 53 22.82 -10.08 8.84
C ASN A 53 22.71 -9.32 10.19
N GLU A 54 23.20 -8.09 10.28
CA GLU A 54 23.08 -7.28 11.50
C GLU A 54 21.61 -7.00 11.83
N ASN A 55 20.79 -6.61 10.85
CA ASN A 55 19.38 -6.32 11.08
C ASN A 55 18.57 -7.58 11.40
N ALA A 56 18.85 -8.71 10.75
CA ALA A 56 18.27 -10.00 11.09
C ALA A 56 18.58 -10.40 12.55
N LYS A 57 19.84 -10.28 12.98
CA LYS A 57 20.28 -10.53 14.36
C LYS A 57 19.58 -9.60 15.36
N ASN A 58 19.30 -8.37 14.96
CA ASN A 58 18.62 -7.38 15.79
C ASN A 58 17.09 -7.59 15.83
N GLY A 59 16.55 -8.59 15.13
CA GLY A 59 15.14 -8.99 15.23
C GLY A 59 14.23 -8.42 14.16
N ALA A 60 14.76 -7.95 13.02
CA ALA A 60 13.93 -7.59 11.88
C ALA A 60 13.17 -8.83 11.35
N ASP A 61 11.88 -8.67 11.03
CA ASP A 61 11.06 -9.68 10.35
C ASP A 61 11.24 -9.61 8.83
N GLY A 62 11.70 -8.48 8.32
CA GLY A 62 11.90 -8.26 6.89
C GLY A 62 12.63 -6.98 6.56
N ILE A 63 12.86 -6.77 5.26
CA ILE A 63 13.54 -5.59 4.73
C ILE A 63 12.71 -4.94 3.61
N LYS A 64 12.53 -3.63 3.71
CA LYS A 64 11.92 -2.79 2.67
C LYS A 64 13.01 -2.19 1.80
N PHE A 65 12.94 -2.44 0.50
CA PHE A 65 13.87 -1.89 -0.49
C PHE A 65 13.26 -0.72 -1.24
N PHE A 66 14.08 0.28 -1.58
CA PHE A 66 13.71 1.37 -2.49
C PHE A 66 14.55 1.32 -3.77
N GLY A 67 15.87 1.16 -3.65
CA GLY A 67 16.80 1.03 -4.75
C GLY A 67 18.23 1.07 -4.25
N ALA A 68 19.12 0.48 -5.02
CA ALA A 68 20.59 0.55 -4.89
C ALA A 68 21.23 0.05 -6.20
N ALA A 69 22.55 0.05 -6.27
CA ALA A 69 23.25 -0.57 -7.40
C ALA A 69 22.84 -2.05 -7.56
N PRO A 70 22.69 -2.55 -8.80
CA PRO A 70 22.15 -3.91 -9.06
C PRO A 70 22.84 -5.02 -8.29
N GLU A 71 24.15 -5.01 -8.19
CA GLU A 71 24.94 -6.02 -7.46
C GLU A 71 24.73 -5.96 -5.93
N ILE A 72 24.42 -4.78 -5.39
CA ILE A 72 24.10 -4.57 -3.98
C ILE A 72 22.68 -5.09 -3.70
N MET A 73 21.72 -4.75 -4.56
CA MET A 73 20.34 -5.24 -4.48
C MET A 73 20.30 -6.77 -4.53
N ASP A 74 20.96 -7.37 -5.51
CA ASP A 74 21.01 -8.84 -5.66
C ASP A 74 21.58 -9.51 -4.41
N ALA A 75 22.71 -9.02 -3.90
CA ALA A 75 23.36 -9.57 -2.72
C ALA A 75 22.47 -9.46 -1.46
N ALA A 76 21.88 -8.29 -1.24
CA ALA A 76 21.01 -8.05 -0.09
C ALA A 76 19.74 -8.90 -0.13
N ILE A 77 19.05 -8.98 -1.27
CA ILE A 77 17.80 -9.75 -1.41
C ILE A 77 18.07 -11.26 -1.25
N ARG A 78 19.15 -11.78 -1.85
CA ARG A 78 19.52 -13.20 -1.70
C ARG A 78 19.88 -13.54 -0.26
N GLU A 79 20.62 -12.68 0.42
CA GLU A 79 20.97 -12.89 1.82
C GLU A 79 19.73 -12.84 2.72
N ASN A 80 18.84 -11.88 2.47
CA ASN A 80 17.56 -11.77 3.18
C ASN A 80 16.74 -13.08 3.02
N LYS A 81 16.65 -13.60 1.78
CA LYS A 81 16.00 -14.89 1.51
C LYS A 81 16.69 -16.06 2.21
N ARG A 82 18.05 -16.10 2.19
CA ARG A 82 18.83 -17.14 2.86
C ARG A 82 18.55 -17.21 4.36
N LEU A 83 18.32 -16.07 4.99
CA LEU A 83 17.96 -15.95 6.41
C LEU A 83 16.48 -16.25 6.70
N GLY A 84 15.66 -16.50 5.67
CA GLY A 84 14.23 -16.74 5.81
C GLY A 84 13.41 -15.48 6.11
N LEU A 85 14.01 -14.28 5.96
CA LEU A 85 13.32 -13.02 6.13
C LEU A 85 12.44 -12.69 4.91
N ARG A 86 11.38 -11.96 5.13
CA ARG A 86 10.56 -11.39 4.04
C ARG A 86 11.17 -10.11 3.49
N SER A 87 10.86 -9.80 2.25
CA SER A 87 11.30 -8.55 1.62
C SER A 87 10.25 -7.98 0.69
N CYS A 88 10.20 -6.67 0.64
CA CYS A 88 9.29 -5.95 -0.23
C CYS A 88 9.99 -4.72 -0.84
N ALA A 89 9.48 -4.21 -1.96
CA ALA A 89 10.06 -3.05 -2.61
C ALA A 89 9.04 -2.05 -3.11
N HIS A 90 9.29 -0.77 -2.78
CA HIS A 90 8.91 0.35 -3.62
C HIS A 90 10.09 0.63 -4.55
N HIS A 91 10.07 0.13 -5.79
CA HIS A 91 11.19 0.33 -6.69
C HIS A 91 11.35 1.82 -7.03
N SER A 92 12.56 2.35 -6.87
CA SER A 92 12.84 3.74 -7.22
C SER A 92 12.69 3.97 -8.73
N GLN A 93 11.93 4.98 -9.10
CA GLN A 93 11.71 5.35 -10.51
C GLN A 93 13.03 5.61 -11.29
N THR A 94 14.08 6.02 -10.60
CA THR A 94 15.39 6.28 -11.19
C THR A 94 16.24 5.03 -11.38
N ASP A 95 15.93 3.94 -10.68
CA ASP A 95 16.72 2.71 -10.70
C ASP A 95 16.13 1.60 -11.55
N VAL A 96 14.82 1.67 -11.86
CA VAL A 96 14.10 0.58 -12.55
C VAL A 96 14.59 0.28 -13.96
N ALA A 97 15.31 1.18 -14.60
CA ALA A 97 16.00 0.92 -15.87
C ALA A 97 17.14 -0.11 -15.72
N ARG A 98 17.75 -0.20 -14.52
CA ARG A 98 18.85 -1.11 -14.19
C ARG A 98 18.40 -2.31 -13.35
N TRP A 99 17.37 -2.11 -12.52
CA TRP A 99 16.85 -3.11 -11.59
C TRP A 99 15.33 -2.97 -11.47
N ASN A 100 14.59 -3.77 -12.21
CA ASN A 100 13.13 -3.77 -12.23
C ASN A 100 12.54 -4.97 -11.45
N VAL A 101 11.22 -5.15 -11.50
CA VAL A 101 10.50 -6.20 -10.78
C VAL A 101 11.02 -7.61 -11.08
N LEU A 102 11.41 -7.92 -12.33
CA LEU A 102 11.93 -9.25 -12.68
C LEU A 102 13.28 -9.53 -12.01
N ASN A 103 14.14 -8.51 -11.88
CA ASN A 103 15.41 -8.66 -11.17
C ASN A 103 15.16 -8.99 -9.69
N SER A 104 14.25 -8.26 -9.04
CA SER A 104 13.86 -8.48 -7.65
C SER A 104 13.25 -9.87 -7.43
N ALA A 105 12.30 -10.28 -8.30
CA ALA A 105 11.68 -11.60 -8.23
C ALA A 105 12.69 -12.75 -8.41
N ARG A 106 13.60 -12.64 -9.37
CA ARG A 106 14.70 -13.62 -9.61
C ARG A 106 15.67 -13.70 -8.43
N ALA A 107 15.95 -12.59 -7.76
CA ALA A 107 16.77 -12.56 -6.56
C ALA A 107 16.07 -13.21 -5.35
N GLY A 108 14.74 -13.35 -5.41
CA GLY A 108 13.93 -14.01 -4.39
C GLY A 108 13.24 -13.07 -3.42
N MET A 109 12.99 -11.83 -3.83
CA MET A 109 12.13 -10.89 -3.11
C MET A 109 10.71 -11.45 -2.98
N THR A 110 10.04 -11.16 -1.87
CA THR A 110 8.70 -11.69 -1.57
C THR A 110 7.60 -10.94 -2.31
N SER A 111 7.64 -9.60 -2.29
CA SER A 111 6.61 -8.75 -2.89
C SER A 111 7.16 -7.45 -3.45
N MET A 112 6.34 -6.82 -4.29
CA MET A 112 6.50 -5.41 -4.60
C MET A 112 5.21 -4.67 -4.25
N GLU A 113 5.37 -3.44 -3.81
CA GLU A 113 4.30 -2.48 -3.61
C GLU A 113 4.19 -1.55 -4.83
N HIS A 114 2.98 -0.99 -5.05
CA HIS A 114 2.70 -0.09 -6.15
C HIS A 114 2.93 -0.76 -7.51
N TRP A 115 3.76 -0.15 -8.37
CA TRP A 115 3.90 -0.63 -9.75
C TRP A 115 5.23 -0.22 -10.44
N TYR A 116 6.07 0.61 -9.83
CA TYR A 116 7.33 1.03 -10.45
C TYR A 116 8.24 -0.19 -10.70
N GLY A 117 8.79 -0.28 -11.88
CA GLY A 117 9.57 -1.43 -12.32
C GLY A 117 8.75 -2.52 -13.01
N LEU A 118 7.40 -2.48 -12.92
CA LEU A 118 6.52 -3.42 -13.60
C LEU A 118 6.30 -3.03 -15.07
N PRO A 119 5.84 -1.79 -15.42
CA PRO A 119 5.79 -1.38 -16.82
C PRO A 119 7.17 -1.37 -17.48
N GLU A 120 8.23 -0.98 -16.77
CA GLU A 120 9.59 -0.98 -17.31
C GLU A 120 10.09 -2.39 -17.68
N ALA A 121 9.69 -3.42 -16.95
CA ALA A 121 9.97 -4.81 -17.32
C ALA A 121 9.29 -5.23 -18.63
N MET A 122 8.25 -4.51 -19.03
CA MET A 122 7.47 -4.75 -20.25
C MET A 122 7.80 -3.78 -21.39
N PHE A 123 8.80 -2.91 -21.26
CA PHE A 123 9.21 -2.05 -22.37
C PHE A 123 9.73 -2.88 -23.55
N GLU A 124 9.37 -2.45 -24.77
CA GLU A 124 9.85 -3.01 -26.03
C GLU A 124 10.88 -2.07 -26.66
N ASN A 125 12.00 -2.63 -27.07
CA ASN A 125 13.09 -1.91 -27.74
C ASN A 125 13.73 -0.75 -26.94
N LYS A 126 13.47 -0.68 -25.63
CA LYS A 126 14.09 0.29 -24.71
C LYS A 126 14.14 -0.26 -23.29
N THR A 127 14.95 0.37 -22.45
CA THR A 127 15.07 0.06 -21.00
C THR A 127 14.81 1.28 -20.12
N VAL A 128 14.84 2.48 -20.71
CA VAL A 128 14.70 3.76 -20.01
C VAL A 128 13.33 4.36 -20.33
N GLN A 129 12.73 4.99 -19.35
CA GLN A 129 11.47 5.72 -19.49
C GLN A 129 11.62 6.93 -20.43
N ASP A 130 10.55 7.25 -21.16
CA ASP A 130 10.46 8.46 -21.95
C ASP A 130 10.06 9.63 -21.05
N PHE A 131 11.02 10.14 -20.30
CA PHE A 131 10.83 11.36 -19.51
C PHE A 131 11.23 12.59 -20.35
N PRO A 132 10.58 13.75 -20.14
CA PRO A 132 10.96 14.98 -20.81
C PRO A 132 12.38 15.40 -20.38
N LEU A 133 13.05 16.22 -21.22
CA LEU A 133 14.44 16.62 -20.96
C LEU A 133 14.61 17.46 -19.68
N ASP A 134 13.57 18.14 -19.25
CA ASP A 134 13.50 18.94 -18.03
C ASP A 134 12.93 18.17 -16.84
N TYR A 135 12.78 16.84 -16.94
CA TYR A 135 12.31 16.00 -15.86
C TYR A 135 13.13 16.19 -14.59
N ASN A 136 12.45 16.48 -13.49
CA ASN A 136 13.05 16.69 -12.20
C ASN A 136 12.45 15.73 -11.15
N TYR A 137 13.19 14.70 -10.80
CA TYR A 137 12.76 13.69 -9.82
C TYR A 137 12.48 14.29 -8.42
N THR A 138 13.17 15.38 -8.05
CA THR A 138 12.97 16.02 -6.75
C THR A 138 11.77 16.98 -6.73
N ASN A 139 11.22 17.30 -7.88
CA ASN A 139 9.96 18.02 -8.00
C ASN A 139 8.81 17.00 -8.03
N GLU A 140 8.05 16.91 -6.95
CA GLU A 140 6.96 15.94 -6.81
C GLU A 140 5.90 16.03 -7.91
N GLN A 141 5.57 17.23 -8.39
CA GLN A 141 4.65 17.38 -9.51
C GLN A 141 5.19 16.80 -10.81
N SER A 142 6.42 17.14 -11.18
CA SER A 142 7.09 16.59 -12.36
C SER A 142 7.22 15.07 -12.28
N ARG A 143 7.61 14.58 -11.10
CA ARG A 143 7.77 13.15 -10.82
C ARG A 143 6.48 12.38 -11.05
N PHE A 144 5.38 12.79 -10.40
CA PHE A 144 4.11 12.07 -10.46
C PHE A 144 3.33 12.33 -11.75
N GLU A 145 3.46 13.50 -12.37
CA GLU A 145 2.93 13.74 -13.71
C GLU A 145 3.48 12.73 -14.72
N ASN A 146 4.80 12.54 -14.71
CA ASN A 146 5.45 11.61 -15.65
C ASN A 146 5.24 10.14 -15.24
N ALA A 147 5.06 9.85 -13.96
CA ALA A 147 4.65 8.53 -13.50
C ALA A 147 3.31 8.09 -14.12
N GLY A 148 2.33 8.98 -14.23
CA GLY A 148 1.05 8.71 -14.89
C GLY A 148 1.14 8.28 -16.35
N LYS A 149 2.31 8.46 -17.00
CA LYS A 149 2.55 8.12 -18.39
C LYS A 149 3.31 6.80 -18.62
N LEU A 150 3.65 6.07 -17.55
CA LEU A 150 4.56 4.91 -17.66
C LEU A 150 3.88 3.66 -18.21
N TRP A 151 2.67 3.35 -17.78
CA TRP A 151 1.98 2.16 -18.28
C TRP A 151 1.67 2.18 -19.78
N ARG A 152 1.49 3.34 -20.39
CA ARG A 152 1.32 3.45 -21.84
C ARG A 152 2.61 3.20 -22.63
N GLN A 153 3.75 3.20 -21.98
CA GLN A 153 5.05 2.86 -22.57
C GLN A 153 5.33 1.35 -22.52
N ALA A 154 4.59 0.62 -21.73
CA ALA A 154 4.68 -0.84 -21.65
C ALA A 154 4.09 -1.51 -22.88
N ALA A 155 4.48 -2.74 -23.13
CA ALA A 155 3.87 -3.59 -24.15
C ALA A 155 2.35 -3.69 -23.96
N ALA A 156 1.62 -3.77 -25.06
CA ALA A 156 0.16 -3.84 -25.04
C ALA A 156 -0.34 -5.03 -24.22
N PRO A 157 -1.50 -4.92 -23.55
CA PRO A 157 -2.14 -6.04 -22.89
C PRO A 157 -2.25 -7.27 -23.80
N HIS A 158 -1.95 -8.44 -23.24
CA HIS A 158 -1.96 -9.74 -23.92
C HIS A 158 -0.91 -9.93 -25.01
N SER A 159 0.00 -8.98 -25.25
CA SER A 159 1.14 -9.15 -26.16
C SER A 159 2.11 -10.23 -25.65
N GLU A 160 3.05 -10.64 -26.49
CA GLU A 160 4.08 -11.62 -26.13
C GLU A 160 4.91 -11.16 -24.93
N LYS A 161 5.36 -9.91 -24.94
CA LYS A 161 6.17 -9.33 -23.86
C LYS A 161 5.39 -9.23 -22.54
N TRP A 162 4.12 -8.77 -22.59
CA TRP A 162 3.21 -8.74 -21.45
C TRP A 162 3.05 -10.14 -20.83
N ASN A 163 2.74 -11.12 -21.67
CA ASN A 163 2.58 -12.52 -21.23
C ASN A 163 3.87 -13.10 -20.67
N LYS A 164 5.02 -12.80 -21.27
CA LYS A 164 6.33 -13.27 -20.80
C LYS A 164 6.63 -12.78 -19.38
N VAL A 165 6.47 -11.47 -19.14
CA VAL A 165 6.68 -10.89 -17.79
C VAL A 165 5.73 -11.50 -16.76
N MET A 166 4.45 -11.58 -17.10
CA MET A 166 3.43 -12.15 -16.23
C MET A 166 3.72 -13.63 -15.88
N ASN A 167 4.01 -14.45 -16.88
CA ASN A 167 4.30 -15.88 -16.68
C ASN A 167 5.57 -16.08 -15.83
N GLU A 168 6.57 -15.23 -15.98
CA GLU A 168 7.79 -15.32 -15.18
C GLU A 168 7.53 -14.95 -13.72
N LEU A 169 6.78 -13.88 -13.45
CA LEU A 169 6.39 -13.53 -12.09
C LEU A 169 5.55 -14.62 -11.41
N LEU A 170 4.63 -15.25 -12.16
CA LEU A 170 3.85 -16.41 -11.69
C LEU A 170 4.74 -17.59 -11.35
N ALA A 171 5.69 -17.93 -12.22
CA ALA A 171 6.63 -19.05 -12.01
C ALA A 171 7.55 -18.83 -10.79
N LEU A 172 7.81 -17.57 -10.42
CA LEU A 172 8.60 -17.19 -9.26
C LEU A 172 7.78 -17.04 -7.98
N ASP A 173 6.47 -17.32 -8.00
CA ASP A 173 5.53 -17.16 -6.88
C ASP A 173 5.59 -15.75 -6.27
N PHE A 174 5.74 -14.74 -7.12
CA PHE A 174 5.93 -13.35 -6.69
C PHE A 174 4.62 -12.72 -6.25
N THR A 175 4.63 -11.93 -5.19
CA THR A 175 3.42 -11.23 -4.69
C THR A 175 3.38 -9.80 -5.20
N LEU A 176 2.19 -9.37 -5.69
CA LEU A 176 1.92 -7.97 -6.04
C LEU A 176 1.01 -7.34 -4.98
N ASP A 177 1.43 -6.21 -4.43
CA ASP A 177 0.63 -5.36 -3.54
C ASP A 177 0.39 -4.02 -4.21
N PRO A 178 -0.73 -3.84 -4.94
CA PRO A 178 -0.90 -2.70 -5.82
C PRO A 178 -1.03 -1.38 -5.08
N THR A 179 -1.63 -1.33 -3.90
CA THR A 179 -1.90 -0.08 -3.17
C THR A 179 -2.57 0.99 -4.05
N PHE A 180 -3.61 0.61 -4.78
CA PHE A 180 -4.30 1.51 -5.72
C PHE A 180 -4.77 2.81 -5.07
N ASN A 181 -5.22 2.76 -3.81
CA ASN A 181 -5.81 3.91 -3.14
C ASN A 181 -4.83 5.07 -2.96
N ILE A 182 -3.52 4.81 -2.74
CA ILE A 182 -2.57 5.92 -2.52
C ILE A 182 -2.46 6.87 -3.71
N TYR A 183 -2.67 6.35 -4.93
CA TYR A 183 -2.63 7.17 -6.15
C TYR A 183 -4.02 7.61 -6.64
N GLU A 184 -5.10 7.30 -5.93
CA GLU A 184 -6.46 7.60 -6.40
C GLU A 184 -6.68 9.09 -6.66
N ALA A 185 -6.13 9.97 -5.81
CA ALA A 185 -6.22 11.41 -5.99
C ALA A 185 -5.61 11.92 -7.31
N ASN A 186 -4.68 11.17 -7.91
CA ASN A 186 -4.06 11.53 -9.18
C ASN A 186 -5.03 11.42 -10.35
N ARG A 187 -5.96 10.48 -10.29
CA ARG A 187 -7.00 10.30 -11.31
C ARG A 187 -8.35 10.91 -10.94
N ASP A 188 -8.60 11.12 -9.65
CA ASP A 188 -9.89 11.59 -9.13
C ASP A 188 -9.70 12.35 -7.82
N LEU A 189 -9.08 13.53 -7.95
CA LEU A 189 -8.75 14.39 -6.82
C LEU A 189 -9.97 14.74 -5.96
N MET A 190 -11.08 15.10 -6.62
CA MET A 190 -12.25 15.58 -5.91
C MET A 190 -12.94 14.47 -5.12
N ARG A 191 -12.91 13.23 -5.60
CA ARG A 191 -13.40 12.08 -4.86
C ARG A 191 -12.59 11.86 -3.58
N ALA A 192 -11.26 11.82 -3.68
CA ALA A 192 -10.38 11.63 -2.55
C ALA A 192 -10.51 12.77 -1.53
N ARG A 193 -10.50 14.02 -2.00
CA ARG A 193 -10.58 15.21 -1.16
C ARG A 193 -11.94 15.38 -0.45
N ARG A 194 -13.03 14.92 -1.06
CA ARG A 194 -14.41 15.03 -0.52
C ARG A 194 -14.91 13.75 0.13
N ALA A 195 -14.03 12.83 0.48
CA ALA A 195 -14.45 11.63 1.18
C ALA A 195 -15.15 11.96 2.50
N GLU A 196 -16.26 11.27 2.76
CA GLU A 196 -17.20 11.57 3.85
C GLU A 196 -16.61 11.54 5.26
N TRP A 197 -15.47 10.85 5.41
CA TRP A 197 -14.81 10.68 6.71
C TRP A 197 -13.87 11.82 7.10
N HIS A 198 -13.50 12.70 6.18
CA HIS A 198 -12.50 13.72 6.49
C HIS A 198 -12.92 14.65 7.62
N GLU A 199 -14.19 15.05 7.66
CA GLU A 199 -14.67 15.96 8.70
C GLU A 199 -14.52 15.37 10.09
N ASP A 200 -14.83 14.09 10.26
CA ASP A 200 -14.89 13.46 11.58
C ASP A 200 -13.59 12.72 11.98
N TYR A 201 -12.75 12.33 11.01
CA TYR A 201 -11.66 11.38 11.27
C TYR A 201 -10.29 11.79 10.72
N THR A 202 -10.15 13.02 10.19
CA THR A 202 -8.86 13.53 9.74
C THR A 202 -8.36 14.66 10.64
N LEU A 203 -7.22 14.46 11.29
CA LEU A 203 -6.60 15.46 12.15
C LEU A 203 -6.22 16.74 11.36
N PRO A 204 -6.28 17.91 11.97
CA PRO A 204 -5.84 19.17 11.36
C PRO A 204 -4.42 19.12 10.79
N SER A 205 -3.49 18.47 11.50
CA SER A 205 -2.11 18.31 11.04
C SER A 205 -2.01 17.49 9.76
N LEU A 206 -2.80 16.40 9.67
CA LEU A 206 -2.82 15.53 8.49
C LEU A 206 -3.51 16.25 7.31
N TRP A 207 -4.60 16.99 7.57
CA TRP A 207 -5.25 17.78 6.52
C TRP A 207 -4.32 18.84 5.93
N ARG A 208 -3.59 19.59 6.78
CA ARG A 208 -2.57 20.55 6.31
C ARG A 208 -1.47 19.89 5.47
N PHE A 209 -1.11 18.66 5.80
CA PHE A 209 -0.16 17.88 4.98
C PHE A 209 -0.73 17.54 3.60
N TYR A 210 -2.03 17.36 3.49
CA TYR A 210 -2.72 17.12 2.22
C TYR A 210 -2.96 18.39 1.38
N GLU A 211 -2.87 19.58 1.98
CA GLU A 211 -3.10 20.83 1.23
C GLU A 211 -1.99 21.06 0.19
N PRO A 212 -2.33 21.55 -1.02
CA PRO A 212 -1.37 21.78 -2.09
C PRO A 212 -0.17 22.63 -1.64
N SER A 213 1.03 22.12 -1.81
CA SER A 213 2.28 22.76 -1.40
C SER A 213 3.43 22.30 -2.31
N ARG A 214 4.34 23.21 -2.67
CA ARG A 214 5.51 22.87 -3.49
C ARG A 214 6.54 22.02 -2.73
N ASN A 215 6.43 21.91 -1.42
CA ASN A 215 7.42 21.29 -0.54
C ASN A 215 6.86 20.09 0.25
N SER A 216 5.69 19.58 -0.13
CA SER A 216 5.02 18.50 0.59
C SER A 216 4.75 17.31 -0.31
N HIS A 217 5.20 16.13 0.10
CA HIS A 217 4.90 14.86 -0.56
C HIS A 217 3.41 14.49 -0.49
N GLY A 218 2.67 15.06 0.43
CA GLY A 218 1.22 14.86 0.58
C GLY A 218 0.35 15.66 -0.38
N SER A 219 0.94 16.50 -1.27
CA SER A 219 0.17 17.48 -2.04
C SER A 219 0.90 18.01 -3.28
N TYR A 220 1.14 17.16 -4.24
CA TYR A 220 1.98 17.48 -5.41
C TYR A 220 1.23 17.86 -6.70
N TRP A 221 -0.11 18.01 -6.66
CA TRP A 221 -0.93 18.24 -7.88
C TRP A 221 -1.42 19.68 -8.05
N PHE A 222 -0.83 20.66 -7.41
CA PHE A 222 -1.35 22.04 -7.37
C PHE A 222 -1.30 22.76 -8.74
N GLU A 223 -0.52 22.28 -9.71
CA GLU A 223 -0.45 22.82 -11.07
C GLU A 223 -1.05 21.84 -12.11
N TRP A 224 -1.65 20.72 -11.67
CA TRP A 224 -2.22 19.75 -12.60
C TRP A 224 -3.57 20.21 -13.15
N GLY A 225 -3.83 19.81 -14.39
CA GLY A 225 -5.07 20.03 -15.11
C GLY A 225 -5.64 18.74 -15.68
N THR A 226 -6.50 18.90 -16.68
CA THR A 226 -7.23 17.79 -17.31
C THR A 226 -6.30 16.74 -17.92
N GLU A 227 -5.16 17.16 -18.48
CA GLU A 227 -4.23 16.21 -19.11
C GLU A 227 -3.67 15.21 -18.11
N GLN A 228 -3.20 15.66 -16.95
CA GLN A 228 -2.64 14.81 -15.92
C GLN A 228 -3.68 13.81 -15.39
N GLU A 229 -4.92 14.26 -15.19
CA GLU A 229 -6.00 13.36 -14.77
C GLU A 229 -6.32 12.30 -15.82
N ILE A 230 -6.35 12.66 -17.13
CA ILE A 230 -6.58 11.71 -18.21
C ILE A 230 -5.45 10.68 -18.29
N GLU A 231 -4.20 11.11 -18.19
CA GLU A 231 -3.05 10.20 -18.18
C GLU A 231 -3.11 9.23 -17.00
N TRP A 232 -3.44 9.70 -15.82
CA TRP A 232 -3.59 8.84 -14.66
C TRP A 232 -4.79 7.88 -14.76
N LYS A 233 -5.90 8.27 -15.38
CA LYS A 233 -7.02 7.37 -15.68
C LYS A 233 -6.61 6.25 -16.64
N HIS A 234 -5.83 6.57 -17.68
CA HIS A 234 -5.28 5.58 -18.60
C HIS A 234 -4.27 4.66 -17.89
N ASN A 235 -3.39 5.22 -17.07
CA ASN A 235 -2.44 4.49 -16.26
C ASN A 235 -3.14 3.45 -15.37
N TYR A 236 -4.18 3.87 -14.65
CA TYR A 236 -5.00 2.98 -13.80
C TYR A 236 -5.66 1.86 -14.58
N LYS A 237 -6.20 2.14 -15.76
CA LYS A 237 -6.86 1.14 -16.59
C LYS A 237 -5.91 0.00 -16.97
N LEU A 238 -4.70 0.33 -17.40
CA LEU A 238 -3.68 -0.66 -17.77
C LEU A 238 -3.15 -1.41 -16.54
N TRP A 239 -2.86 -0.69 -15.48
CA TRP A 239 -2.39 -1.25 -14.22
C TRP A 239 -3.42 -2.22 -13.59
N MET A 240 -4.67 -1.81 -13.46
CA MET A 240 -5.75 -2.67 -12.98
C MET A 240 -5.96 -3.89 -13.88
N SER A 241 -5.82 -3.75 -15.20
CA SER A 241 -5.92 -4.87 -16.12
C SER A 241 -4.81 -5.89 -15.89
N PHE A 242 -3.56 -5.45 -15.67
CA PHE A 242 -2.44 -6.34 -15.36
C PHE A 242 -2.68 -7.08 -14.05
N ILE A 243 -3.04 -6.37 -13.00
CA ILE A 243 -3.26 -6.94 -11.65
C ILE A 243 -4.40 -7.96 -11.67
N ASN A 244 -5.50 -7.65 -12.36
CA ASN A 244 -6.63 -8.58 -12.48
C ASN A 244 -6.26 -9.83 -13.28
N GLU A 245 -5.54 -9.67 -14.39
CA GLU A 245 -5.07 -10.81 -15.19
C GLU A 245 -4.08 -11.66 -14.41
N TYR A 246 -3.14 -11.04 -13.68
CA TYR A 246 -2.20 -11.74 -12.80
C TYR A 246 -2.95 -12.62 -11.78
N LYS A 247 -3.93 -12.07 -11.08
CA LYS A 247 -4.80 -12.77 -10.15
C LYS A 247 -5.56 -13.91 -10.86
N ASN A 248 -6.15 -13.67 -12.04
CA ASN A 248 -6.90 -14.67 -12.79
C ASN A 248 -6.05 -15.86 -13.24
N ARG A 249 -4.75 -15.66 -13.41
CA ARG A 249 -3.78 -16.73 -13.73
C ARG A 249 -3.22 -17.41 -12.48
N GLY A 250 -3.72 -17.11 -11.29
CA GLY A 250 -3.34 -17.72 -10.01
C GLY A 250 -2.26 -16.96 -9.24
N GLY A 251 -1.88 -15.76 -9.69
CA GLY A 251 -0.91 -14.91 -8.99
C GLY A 251 -1.46 -14.37 -7.66
N ARG A 252 -0.56 -14.22 -6.70
CA ARG A 252 -0.89 -13.68 -5.38
C ARG A 252 -0.93 -12.15 -5.44
N VAL A 253 -2.11 -11.58 -5.13
CA VAL A 253 -2.31 -10.14 -4.98
C VAL A 253 -2.79 -9.86 -3.57
N THR A 254 -2.11 -8.99 -2.84
CA THR A 254 -2.47 -8.56 -1.49
C THR A 254 -3.22 -7.22 -1.51
N ALA A 255 -3.69 -6.78 -0.36
CA ALA A 255 -4.38 -5.51 -0.18
C ALA A 255 -3.61 -4.66 0.84
N GLY A 256 -2.66 -3.88 0.37
CA GLY A 256 -1.99 -2.83 1.12
C GLY A 256 -2.60 -1.47 0.82
N SER A 257 -2.46 -0.50 1.69
CA SER A 257 -3.12 0.80 1.52
C SER A 257 -2.17 1.99 1.44
N ASP A 258 -0.99 1.93 2.01
CA ASP A 258 0.00 3.01 2.05
C ASP A 258 -0.60 4.36 2.48
N ASN A 259 -1.49 4.34 3.50
CA ASN A 259 -2.24 5.50 3.96
C ASN A 259 -1.34 6.57 4.61
N GLY A 260 -1.88 7.79 4.72
CA GLY A 260 -1.21 8.93 5.35
C GLY A 260 -0.75 9.99 4.38
N PHE A 261 -0.98 9.78 3.07
CA PHE A 261 -0.66 10.70 1.99
C PHE A 261 -1.92 11.00 1.16
N ILE A 262 -1.93 12.12 0.46
CA ILE A 262 -2.84 12.44 -0.65
C ILE A 262 -4.32 12.09 -0.36
N TYR A 263 -4.84 12.64 0.74
CA TYR A 263 -6.22 12.42 1.22
C TYR A 263 -6.57 10.97 1.59
N GLN A 264 -5.58 10.07 1.75
CA GLN A 264 -5.83 8.72 2.22
C GLN A 264 -5.70 8.64 3.74
N THR A 265 -6.85 8.58 4.42
CA THR A 265 -6.95 8.57 5.88
C THR A 265 -6.82 7.13 6.41
N TYR A 266 -6.05 6.97 7.48
CA TYR A 266 -5.86 5.69 8.17
C TYR A 266 -7.21 5.03 8.52
N GLY A 267 -7.28 3.71 8.34
CA GLY A 267 -8.47 2.90 8.57
C GLY A 267 -9.47 2.93 7.41
N PHE A 268 -9.71 4.09 6.79
CA PHE A 268 -10.64 4.24 5.68
C PHE A 268 -10.00 3.85 4.33
N GLY A 269 -8.78 4.27 4.07
CA GLY A 269 -8.09 3.97 2.81
C GLY A 269 -7.86 2.47 2.60
N PHE A 270 -7.75 1.65 3.65
CA PHE A 270 -7.69 0.21 3.49
C PHE A 270 -8.98 -0.36 2.88
N ILE A 271 -10.15 0.07 3.36
CA ILE A 271 -11.43 -0.38 2.76
C ILE A 271 -11.57 0.19 1.36
N ARG A 272 -11.07 1.40 1.11
CA ARG A 272 -11.03 1.97 -0.25
C ARG A 272 -10.16 1.13 -1.19
N GLU A 273 -9.03 0.59 -0.74
CA GLU A 273 -8.25 -0.36 -1.53
C GLU A 273 -9.05 -1.60 -1.92
N LEU A 274 -9.87 -2.15 -1.01
CA LEU A 274 -10.74 -3.28 -1.33
C LEU A 274 -11.76 -2.94 -2.42
N GLU A 275 -12.34 -1.73 -2.40
CA GLU A 275 -13.22 -1.25 -3.46
C GLU A 275 -12.48 -1.11 -4.80
N LEU A 276 -11.23 -0.64 -4.78
CA LEU A 276 -10.40 -0.50 -5.99
C LEU A 276 -9.97 -1.85 -6.58
N LEU A 277 -9.69 -2.85 -5.75
CA LEU A 277 -9.51 -4.23 -6.22
C LEU A 277 -10.80 -4.75 -6.88
N ARG A 278 -11.96 -4.41 -6.33
CA ARG A 278 -13.25 -4.74 -6.95
C ARG A 278 -13.45 -4.02 -8.28
N GLU A 279 -13.07 -2.75 -8.38
CA GLU A 279 -13.06 -1.97 -9.62
C GLU A 279 -12.13 -2.60 -10.67
N ALA A 280 -10.97 -3.12 -10.25
CA ALA A 280 -10.02 -3.83 -11.10
C ALA A 280 -10.57 -5.17 -11.67
N GLY A 281 -11.72 -5.66 -11.17
CA GLY A 281 -12.37 -6.87 -11.68
C GLY A 281 -12.34 -8.09 -10.75
N PHE A 282 -11.83 -7.94 -9.52
CA PHE A 282 -11.88 -9.03 -8.54
C PHE A 282 -13.32 -9.31 -8.10
N HIS A 283 -13.67 -10.57 -7.92
CA HIS A 283 -14.93 -10.93 -7.23
C HIS A 283 -14.84 -10.61 -5.73
N PRO A 284 -15.96 -10.35 -5.03
CA PRO A 284 -15.90 -9.96 -3.61
C PRO A 284 -15.12 -10.95 -2.72
N LEU A 285 -15.26 -12.25 -2.96
CA LEU A 285 -14.51 -13.27 -2.19
C LEU A 285 -13.01 -13.25 -2.50
N GLU A 286 -12.62 -12.91 -3.72
CA GLU A 286 -11.20 -12.75 -4.10
C GLU A 286 -10.60 -11.52 -3.41
N VAL A 287 -11.36 -10.42 -3.29
CA VAL A 287 -10.96 -9.24 -2.51
C VAL A 287 -10.72 -9.60 -1.04
N ILE A 288 -11.65 -10.34 -0.42
CA ILE A 288 -11.48 -10.80 0.96
C ILE A 288 -10.26 -11.71 1.10
N ARG A 289 -10.02 -12.61 0.13
CA ARG A 289 -8.82 -13.46 0.11
C ARG A 289 -7.53 -12.64 0.03
N SER A 290 -7.49 -11.59 -0.80
CA SER A 290 -6.36 -10.65 -0.87
C SER A 290 -6.10 -9.96 0.47
N ALA A 291 -7.16 -9.57 1.17
CA ALA A 291 -7.10 -8.91 2.47
C ALA A 291 -6.82 -9.84 3.67
N THR A 292 -6.80 -11.15 3.47
CA THR A 292 -6.67 -12.14 4.56
C THR A 292 -5.60 -13.19 4.24
N LEU A 293 -5.96 -14.27 3.55
CA LEU A 293 -5.08 -15.42 3.28
C LEU A 293 -3.82 -15.01 2.51
N TYR A 294 -3.96 -14.20 1.45
CA TYR A 294 -2.81 -13.81 0.64
C TYR A 294 -1.87 -12.86 1.38
N GLY A 295 -2.40 -11.99 2.26
CA GLY A 295 -1.58 -11.21 3.18
C GLY A 295 -0.79 -12.13 4.14
N ALA A 296 -1.45 -13.11 4.74
CA ALA A 296 -0.78 -14.08 5.63
C ALA A 296 0.32 -14.87 4.89
N GLN A 297 0.07 -15.32 3.66
CA GLN A 297 1.06 -16.03 2.83
C GLN A 297 2.25 -15.13 2.46
N ALA A 298 2.00 -13.88 2.07
CA ALA A 298 3.07 -12.93 1.77
C ALA A 298 3.99 -12.70 2.98
N LEU A 299 3.42 -12.73 4.18
CA LEU A 299 4.16 -12.58 5.44
C LEU A 299 4.72 -13.89 6.00
N GLY A 300 4.38 -15.06 5.42
CA GLY A 300 4.79 -16.38 5.91
C GLY A 300 4.09 -16.82 7.19
N LEU A 301 2.89 -16.29 7.43
CA LEU A 301 2.07 -16.53 8.62
C LEU A 301 0.79 -17.32 8.32
N GLU A 302 0.66 -17.93 7.15
CA GLU A 302 -0.54 -18.65 6.72
C GLU A 302 -0.88 -19.88 7.57
N LYS A 303 0.07 -20.39 8.34
CA LYS A 303 -0.18 -21.46 9.30
C LYS A 303 -0.96 -20.98 10.51
N ASP A 304 -0.78 -19.71 10.87
CA ASP A 304 -1.33 -19.12 12.09
C ASP A 304 -2.48 -18.14 11.81
N LEU A 305 -2.53 -17.56 10.59
CA LEU A 305 -3.42 -16.45 10.22
C LEU A 305 -4.05 -16.67 8.82
N GLY A 306 -4.99 -15.79 8.46
CA GLY A 306 -5.51 -15.63 7.11
C GLY A 306 -6.76 -16.43 6.80
N THR A 307 -7.10 -17.44 7.59
CA THR A 307 -8.33 -18.23 7.48
C THR A 307 -8.93 -18.48 8.85
N VAL A 308 -10.24 -18.75 8.89
CA VAL A 308 -10.96 -19.11 10.12
C VAL A 308 -10.94 -20.64 10.24
N GLU A 309 -9.97 -21.16 10.99
CA GLU A 309 -9.75 -22.59 11.19
C GLU A 309 -9.37 -22.88 12.63
N GLN A 310 -9.71 -24.08 13.13
CA GLN A 310 -9.30 -24.53 14.46
C GLN A 310 -7.76 -24.62 14.54
N GLY A 311 -7.18 -24.08 15.60
CA GLY A 311 -5.74 -24.07 15.86
C GLY A 311 -5.02 -22.82 15.36
N LYS A 312 -5.69 -21.94 14.62
CA LYS A 312 -5.15 -20.63 14.24
C LYS A 312 -5.41 -19.56 15.31
N LEU A 313 -4.66 -18.47 15.24
CA LEU A 313 -4.85 -17.31 16.10
C LEU A 313 -6.22 -16.67 15.85
N ALA A 314 -6.85 -16.20 16.90
CA ALA A 314 -8.12 -15.50 16.81
C ALA A 314 -7.92 -14.03 16.42
N ASP A 315 -7.46 -13.80 15.19
CA ASP A 315 -7.38 -12.50 14.55
C ASP A 315 -8.59 -12.39 13.58
N LEU A 316 -9.67 -11.79 14.06
CA LEU A 316 -10.99 -11.82 13.41
C LEU A 316 -11.59 -10.41 13.28
N VAL A 317 -12.44 -10.22 12.28
CA VAL A 317 -13.29 -9.03 12.14
C VAL A 317 -14.75 -9.47 12.09
N LEU A 318 -15.58 -8.89 12.96
CA LEU A 318 -17.02 -9.10 12.98
C LEU A 318 -17.72 -7.87 12.38
N VAL A 319 -18.57 -8.12 11.41
CA VAL A 319 -19.34 -7.07 10.72
C VAL A 319 -20.84 -7.33 10.78
N ASN A 320 -21.63 -6.27 10.82
CA ASN A 320 -23.08 -6.33 10.96
C ASN A 320 -23.85 -6.55 9.65
N ALA A 321 -23.14 -6.71 8.52
CA ALA A 321 -23.72 -6.96 7.21
C ALA A 321 -22.80 -7.83 6.35
N ASN A 322 -23.31 -8.33 5.22
CA ASN A 322 -22.53 -9.21 4.35
C ASN A 322 -21.60 -8.44 3.40
N PRO A 323 -20.27 -8.46 3.60
CA PRO A 323 -19.31 -7.75 2.76
C PRO A 323 -19.24 -8.29 1.32
N LEU A 324 -19.68 -9.52 1.07
CA LEU A 324 -19.73 -10.08 -0.29
C LEU A 324 -20.81 -9.41 -1.16
N LYS A 325 -21.82 -8.79 -0.53
CA LYS A 325 -22.84 -7.99 -1.24
C LYS A 325 -22.40 -6.54 -1.43
N ASN A 326 -21.77 -5.97 -0.42
CA ASN A 326 -21.31 -4.57 -0.41
C ASN A 326 -20.07 -4.44 0.47
N LEU A 327 -18.90 -4.20 -0.13
CA LEU A 327 -17.64 -4.02 0.62
C LEU A 327 -17.66 -2.79 1.53
N GLN A 328 -18.48 -1.78 1.23
CA GLN A 328 -18.57 -0.57 2.05
C GLN A 328 -19.09 -0.82 3.47
N VAL A 329 -19.72 -1.96 3.71
CA VAL A 329 -20.12 -2.35 5.07
C VAL A 329 -18.93 -2.66 5.98
N LEU A 330 -17.71 -2.76 5.41
CA LEU A 330 -16.46 -2.91 6.15
C LEU A 330 -15.91 -1.58 6.69
N TYR A 331 -16.36 -0.43 6.16
CA TYR A 331 -16.06 0.83 6.85
C TYR A 331 -16.58 0.77 8.29
N GLY A 332 -15.82 1.27 9.24
CA GLY A 332 -16.29 1.33 10.63
C GLY A 332 -17.57 2.15 10.79
N THR A 333 -17.77 3.14 9.91
CA THR A 333 -18.99 3.95 9.82
C THR A 333 -20.15 3.24 9.12
N GLY A 334 -19.91 2.11 8.43
CA GLY A 334 -20.90 1.43 7.59
C GLY A 334 -21.12 2.08 6.23
N ALA A 335 -21.93 1.42 5.40
CA ALA A 335 -22.37 1.93 4.10
C ALA A 335 -23.54 2.89 4.23
N ILE A 336 -23.59 3.91 3.37
CA ILE A 336 -24.74 4.80 3.23
C ILE A 336 -25.78 4.10 2.32
N GLU A 337 -26.99 4.00 2.80
CA GLU A 337 -28.13 3.45 2.06
C GLU A 337 -29.37 4.33 2.25
N LEU A 338 -30.34 4.20 1.36
CA LEU A 338 -31.68 4.74 1.57
C LEU A 338 -32.59 3.66 2.16
N ASP A 339 -33.38 4.03 3.14
CA ASP A 339 -34.43 3.14 3.63
C ASP A 339 -35.67 3.13 2.71
N THR A 340 -36.70 2.40 3.09
CA THR A 340 -37.96 2.31 2.31
C THR A 340 -38.73 3.63 2.21
N ASN A 341 -38.43 4.59 3.08
CA ASN A 341 -39.04 5.92 3.09
C ASN A 341 -38.19 6.94 2.32
N GLY A 342 -37.01 6.54 1.79
CA GLY A 342 -36.07 7.41 1.12
C GLY A 342 -35.15 8.20 2.07
N GLU A 343 -35.11 7.83 3.35
CA GLU A 343 -34.24 8.47 4.33
C GLU A 343 -32.85 7.82 4.34
N VAL A 344 -31.82 8.65 4.50
CA VAL A 344 -30.41 8.17 4.56
C VAL A 344 -30.19 7.44 5.88
N LYS A 345 -29.71 6.21 5.78
CA LYS A 345 -29.28 5.42 6.93
C LYS A 345 -27.90 4.83 6.71
N ARG A 346 -27.24 4.43 7.79
CA ARG A 346 -26.02 3.64 7.74
C ARG A 346 -26.31 2.18 8.03
N THR A 347 -25.78 1.29 7.17
CA THR A 347 -25.95 -0.16 7.25
C THR A 347 -24.57 -0.82 7.42
N GLY A 348 -24.48 -1.83 8.29
CA GLY A 348 -23.25 -2.57 8.51
C GLY A 348 -22.28 -1.87 9.47
N GLY A 349 -21.04 -1.80 9.07
CA GLY A 349 -19.93 -1.36 9.89
C GLY A 349 -19.27 -2.50 10.64
N VAL A 350 -17.96 -2.39 10.85
CA VAL A 350 -17.24 -3.30 11.75
C VAL A 350 -17.78 -3.14 13.16
N ALA A 351 -18.20 -4.25 13.77
CA ALA A 351 -18.65 -4.28 15.15
C ALA A 351 -17.46 -4.48 16.10
N TYR A 352 -16.68 -5.52 15.83
CA TYR A 352 -15.52 -5.87 16.63
C TYR A 352 -14.34 -6.25 15.75
N THR A 353 -13.15 -5.85 16.19
CA THR A 353 -11.89 -6.42 15.73
C THR A 353 -11.31 -7.25 16.87
N ILE A 354 -10.86 -8.47 16.58
CA ILE A 354 -10.27 -9.36 17.57
C ILE A 354 -8.81 -9.59 17.14
N LYS A 355 -7.89 -9.37 18.05
CA LYS A 355 -6.47 -9.63 17.85
C LYS A 355 -5.98 -10.57 18.95
N ASP A 356 -5.53 -11.75 18.57
CA ASP A 356 -5.02 -12.75 19.53
C ASP A 356 -6.04 -13.09 20.65
N GLY A 357 -7.33 -13.13 20.28
CA GLY A 357 -8.45 -13.35 21.19
C GLY A 357 -8.91 -12.11 21.98
N ILE A 358 -8.20 -11.00 21.90
CA ILE A 358 -8.57 -9.74 22.59
C ILE A 358 -9.56 -8.97 21.74
N ILE A 359 -10.71 -8.65 22.31
CA ILE A 359 -11.82 -7.99 21.60
C ILE A 359 -11.70 -6.47 21.71
N TYR A 360 -11.77 -5.80 20.59
CA TYR A 360 -11.82 -4.34 20.46
C TYR A 360 -13.17 -3.93 19.89
N ASP A 361 -13.90 -3.08 20.59
CA ASP A 361 -15.14 -2.47 20.11
C ASP A 361 -14.81 -1.40 19.07
N ALA A 362 -15.09 -1.69 17.80
CA ALA A 362 -14.76 -0.80 16.71
C ALA A 362 -15.55 0.53 16.74
N LYS A 363 -16.79 0.50 17.24
CA LYS A 363 -17.62 1.71 17.36
C LYS A 363 -17.10 2.62 18.47
N LEU A 364 -16.67 2.03 19.59
CA LEU A 364 -16.02 2.78 20.67
C LEU A 364 -14.73 3.44 20.18
N LEU A 365 -13.90 2.70 19.45
CA LEU A 365 -12.65 3.25 18.87
C LEU A 365 -12.91 4.39 17.89
N LEU A 366 -13.90 4.26 17.00
CA LEU A 366 -14.29 5.34 16.10
C LEU A 366 -14.74 6.59 16.85
N LYS A 367 -15.57 6.39 17.91
CA LYS A 367 -15.99 7.50 18.76
C LYS A 367 -14.81 8.21 19.42
N GLN A 368 -13.82 7.45 19.91
CA GLN A 368 -12.61 8.01 20.50
C GLN A 368 -11.75 8.76 19.49
N VAL A 369 -11.60 8.25 18.26
CA VAL A 369 -10.89 8.95 17.18
C VAL A 369 -11.60 10.23 16.79
N LYS A 370 -12.94 10.20 16.65
CA LYS A 370 -13.73 11.40 16.38
C LYS A 370 -13.53 12.45 17.46
N GLN A 371 -13.62 12.07 18.74
CA GLN A 371 -13.39 12.99 19.86
C GLN A 371 -11.99 13.61 19.81
N MET A 372 -10.96 12.79 19.52
CA MET A 372 -9.58 13.28 19.35
C MET A 372 -9.47 14.33 18.23
N VAL A 373 -10.17 14.12 17.11
CA VAL A 373 -10.19 15.04 15.98
C VAL A 373 -10.95 16.32 16.36
N ASP A 374 -12.11 16.22 17.02
CA ASP A 374 -12.92 17.36 17.48
C ASP A 374 -12.13 18.22 18.47
N ASP A 375 -11.47 17.60 19.46
CA ASP A 375 -10.62 18.29 20.45
C ASP A 375 -9.45 19.04 19.78
N ALA A 376 -8.81 18.39 18.78
CA ALA A 376 -7.72 19.02 18.04
C ALA A 376 -8.22 20.21 17.20
N LYS A 377 -9.38 20.08 16.55
CA LYS A 377 -10.00 21.16 15.79
C LYS A 377 -10.39 22.35 16.67
N GLU A 378 -10.99 22.08 17.83
CA GLU A 378 -11.35 23.11 18.80
C GLU A 378 -10.11 23.85 19.31
N LYS A 379 -9.09 23.11 19.74
CA LYS A 379 -7.82 23.67 20.25
C LYS A 379 -7.14 24.57 19.24
N GLU A 380 -7.11 24.15 17.96
CA GLU A 380 -6.45 24.87 16.87
C GLU A 380 -7.38 25.88 16.18
N LYS A 381 -8.67 25.95 16.54
CA LYS A 381 -9.70 26.70 15.83
C LYS A 381 -9.72 26.39 14.33
N PHE A 382 -9.52 25.12 14.01
CA PHE A 382 -9.36 24.62 12.66
C PHE A 382 -10.68 24.13 12.06
N LYS A 383 -10.90 24.45 10.80
CA LYS A 383 -12.02 23.92 10.01
C LYS A 383 -11.50 23.42 8.68
N ILE A 384 -11.94 22.25 8.28
CA ILE A 384 -11.67 21.73 6.94
C ILE A 384 -12.42 22.59 5.93
N THR A 385 -11.71 23.15 4.96
CA THR A 385 -12.28 23.94 3.87
C THR A 385 -12.26 23.09 2.59
N GLN A 386 -13.40 22.95 1.95
CA GLN A 386 -13.52 22.32 0.65
C GLN A 386 -13.63 23.38 -0.45
N PRO A 387 -13.01 23.18 -1.63
CA PRO A 387 -13.16 24.10 -2.74
C PRO A 387 -14.63 24.22 -3.16
N GLY A 388 -15.10 25.46 -3.32
CA GLY A 388 -16.45 25.73 -3.80
C GLY A 388 -17.56 25.51 -2.77
N MET A 389 -17.22 25.48 -1.48
CA MET A 389 -18.18 25.44 -0.37
C MET A 389 -18.10 26.71 0.47
#